data_98ed758ee836418a2a626c4e6d0c7c8e
#
_entry.id   98ed758ee836418a2a626c4e6d0c7c8e
#
_cell.length_a   1.000
_cell.length_b   1.000
_cell.length_c   1.000
_cell.angle_alpha   90.00
_cell.angle_beta   90.00
_cell.angle_gamma   90.00
#
_symmetry.space_group_name_H-M   'P 1'
#
loop_
_entity.id
_entity.type
_entity.pdbx_description
1 polymer ?
#
loop_
_entity_poly.entity_id
_entity_poly.type
_entity_poly.pdbx_seq_one_letter_code
_entity_poly.pdbx_strand_id
1 'polypeptide(L)'
;VRGATKIYKRECWNDIGELIRAPGWDTLDEIKANMMGYETRTFPELKLIQHRVTGSADGTWQNWVKNGRANYIAGYHPLFMIFKCFKRTFQKPYFIVSSGLFYGFISGYLQKIPQVSDDKLLQYLRKQQLRRLLLMKSIWK
;
A
#
# COMPACT_ATOMS: atom_id res chain seq x y z
N VAL A 1 4.04 -8.27 0.71
CA VAL A 1 3.77 -9.06 1.93
C VAL A 1 2.43 -8.61 2.50
N ARG A 2 1.61 -9.53 3.02
CA ARG A 2 0.32 -9.21 3.64
C ARG A 2 0.51 -9.09 5.15
N GLY A 3 -0.22 -8.18 5.80
CA GLY A 3 -0.04 -7.89 7.22
C GLY A 3 -0.06 -9.08 8.16
N ALA A 4 -0.90 -10.09 7.91
CA ALA A 4 -1.00 -11.29 8.73
C ALA A 4 0.23 -12.23 8.69
N THR A 5 1.19 -11.99 7.80
CA THR A 5 2.35 -12.88 7.55
C THR A 5 3.68 -12.17 7.73
N LYS A 6 3.70 -11.07 8.48
CA LYS A 6 4.90 -10.30 8.74
C LYS A 6 5.57 -10.71 10.06
N ILE A 7 6.88 -10.79 10.03
CA ILE A 7 7.74 -11.01 11.20
C ILE A 7 8.75 -9.87 11.24
N TYR A 8 8.95 -9.29 12.39
CA TYR A 8 9.90 -8.19 12.61
C TYR A 8 11.01 -8.65 13.56
N LYS A 9 12.24 -8.18 13.31
CA LYS A 9 13.25 -8.18 14.35
C LYS A 9 12.81 -7.22 15.46
N ARG A 10 13.09 -7.57 16.72
CA ARG A 10 12.69 -6.76 17.89
C ARG A 10 13.21 -5.33 17.81
N GLU A 11 14.46 -5.17 17.41
CA GLU A 11 15.08 -3.85 17.21
C GLU A 11 14.29 -3.01 16.20
N CYS A 12 14.02 -3.59 15.01
CA CYS A 12 13.22 -2.93 13.97
C CYS A 12 11.83 -2.55 14.50
N TRP A 13 11.19 -3.44 15.24
CA TRP A 13 9.87 -3.17 15.83
C TRP A 13 9.90 -1.98 16.78
N ASN A 14 10.93 -1.90 17.64
CA ASN A 14 11.10 -0.80 18.59
C ASN A 14 11.38 0.52 17.86
N ASP A 15 12.23 0.49 16.82
CA ASP A 15 12.62 1.69 16.05
C ASP A 15 11.49 2.26 15.21
N ILE A 16 10.69 1.40 14.57
CA ILE A 16 9.51 1.87 13.82
C ILE A 16 8.41 2.41 14.74
N GLY A 17 8.52 2.14 16.04
CA GLY A 17 7.50 2.47 17.01
C GLY A 17 6.23 1.64 16.85
N GLU A 18 5.11 2.16 17.30
CA GLU A 18 3.82 1.48 17.14
C GLU A 18 3.38 1.45 15.66
N LEU A 19 2.60 0.41 15.32
CA LEU A 19 1.95 0.32 14.00
C LEU A 19 1.01 1.51 13.80
N ILE A 20 1.07 2.08 12.62
CA ILE A 20 0.18 3.16 12.23
C ILE A 20 -1.24 2.61 12.13
N ARG A 21 -2.16 3.08 12.99
CA ARG A 21 -3.58 2.65 13.00
C ARG A 21 -4.35 3.33 11.87
N ALA A 22 -3.98 3.03 10.61
CA ALA A 22 -4.63 3.58 9.43
C ALA A 22 -4.81 2.50 8.35
N PRO A 23 -5.79 2.63 7.46
CA PRO A 23 -5.90 1.77 6.29
C PRO A 23 -4.61 1.81 5.47
N GLY A 24 -4.05 0.64 5.14
CA GLY A 24 -2.77 0.52 4.44
C GLY A 24 -1.54 0.46 5.37
N TRP A 25 -1.75 0.30 6.69
CA TRP A 25 -0.70 0.18 7.70
C TRP A 25 0.39 -0.84 7.34
N ASP A 26 -0.02 -1.95 6.74
CA ASP A 26 0.85 -3.05 6.33
C ASP A 26 1.89 -2.66 5.25
N THR A 27 1.62 -1.61 4.51
CA THR A 27 2.59 -1.01 3.57
C THR A 27 3.41 0.08 4.25
N LEU A 28 2.78 0.87 5.12
CA LEU A 28 3.43 2.00 5.77
C LEU A 28 4.51 1.58 6.76
N ASP A 29 4.29 0.51 7.52
CA ASP A 29 5.29 -0.05 8.44
C ASP A 29 6.51 -0.58 7.69
N GLU A 30 6.30 -1.24 6.54
CA GLU A 30 7.37 -1.73 5.66
C GLU A 30 8.21 -0.57 5.09
N ILE A 31 7.54 0.51 4.67
CA ILE A 31 8.21 1.72 4.18
C ILE A 31 8.96 2.41 5.29
N LYS A 32 8.40 2.47 6.50
CA LYS A 32 9.04 3.07 7.66
C LYS A 32 10.30 2.29 8.06
N ALA A 33 10.23 0.96 8.08
CA ALA A 33 11.39 0.11 8.30
C ALA A 33 12.50 0.36 7.26
N ASN A 34 12.14 0.42 5.96
CA ASN A 34 13.12 0.73 4.91
C ASN A 34 13.69 2.15 5.04
N MET A 35 12.89 3.13 5.45
CA MET A 35 13.37 4.51 5.69
C MET A 35 14.42 4.56 6.81
N MET A 36 14.32 3.66 7.79
CA MET A 36 15.28 3.52 8.91
C MET A 36 16.47 2.61 8.57
N GLY A 37 16.58 2.13 7.33
CA GLY A 37 17.69 1.30 6.86
C GLY A 37 17.51 -0.21 7.05
N TYR A 38 16.35 -0.66 7.51
CA TYR A 38 16.04 -2.09 7.56
C TYR A 38 15.66 -2.64 6.19
N GLU A 39 16.10 -3.86 5.90
CA GLU A 39 15.71 -4.57 4.68
C GLU A 39 14.47 -5.44 4.93
N THR A 40 13.56 -5.42 3.97
CA THR A 40 12.41 -6.34 3.94
C THR A 40 12.70 -7.50 3.00
N ARG A 41 12.45 -8.73 3.45
CA ARG A 41 12.68 -9.95 2.69
C ARG A 41 11.42 -10.80 2.64
N THR A 42 11.13 -11.37 1.48
CA THR A 42 10.07 -12.37 1.32
C THR A 42 10.68 -13.76 1.28
N PHE A 43 10.07 -14.69 1.98
CA PHE A 43 10.44 -16.10 2.02
C PHE A 43 9.40 -16.93 1.25
N PRO A 44 9.55 -17.14 -0.06
CA PRO A 44 8.55 -17.81 -0.88
C PRO A 44 8.41 -19.31 -0.55
N GLU A 45 9.41 -19.88 0.11
CA GLU A 45 9.39 -21.27 0.61
C GLU A 45 8.40 -21.48 1.76
N LEU A 46 8.10 -20.42 2.53
CA LEU A 46 7.14 -20.48 3.63
C LEU A 46 5.72 -20.24 3.09
N LYS A 47 4.99 -21.33 2.90
CA LYS A 47 3.62 -21.29 2.41
C LYS A 47 2.64 -21.17 3.56
N LEU A 48 1.79 -20.16 3.51
CA LEU A 48 0.67 -19.98 4.43
C LEU A 48 -0.65 -20.26 3.72
N ILE A 49 -1.44 -21.14 4.29
CA ILE A 49 -2.77 -21.47 3.77
C ILE A 49 -3.77 -20.48 4.34
N GLN A 50 -4.41 -19.71 3.48
CA GLN A 50 -5.46 -18.79 3.86
C GLN A 50 -6.82 -19.38 3.50
N HIS A 51 -7.59 -19.77 4.51
CA HIS A 51 -8.89 -20.43 4.32
C HIS A 51 -10.00 -19.46 3.87
N ARG A 52 -9.83 -18.16 4.09
CA ARG A 52 -10.83 -17.15 3.71
C ARG A 52 -10.20 -16.13 2.75
N VAL A 53 -10.87 -15.89 1.62
CA VAL A 53 -10.44 -14.84 0.68
C VAL A 53 -10.68 -13.47 1.31
N THR A 54 -9.61 -12.68 1.44
CA THR A 54 -9.68 -11.32 1.98
C THR A 54 -10.51 -10.43 1.05
N GLY A 55 -11.50 -9.70 1.62
CA GLY A 55 -12.33 -8.77 0.87
C GLY A 55 -13.49 -9.39 0.10
N SER A 56 -13.76 -10.70 0.27
CA SER A 56 -14.90 -11.35 -0.39
C SER A 56 -16.26 -10.92 0.16
N ALA A 57 -16.32 -10.43 1.40
CA ALA A 57 -17.58 -10.07 2.06
C ALA A 57 -18.26 -8.83 1.47
N ASP A 58 -17.51 -7.90 0.90
CA ASP A 58 -18.01 -6.61 0.42
C ASP A 58 -18.29 -6.56 -1.08
N GLY A 59 -18.01 -7.63 -1.80
CA GLY A 59 -18.00 -7.65 -3.26
C GLY A 59 -16.75 -6.97 -3.87
N THR A 60 -16.48 -7.30 -5.12
CA THR A 60 -15.23 -6.90 -5.79
C THR A 60 -15.08 -5.38 -5.90
N TRP A 61 -16.13 -4.67 -6.33
CA TRP A 61 -16.10 -3.21 -6.50
C TRP A 61 -15.79 -2.50 -5.17
N GLN A 62 -16.58 -2.77 -4.13
CA GLN A 62 -16.43 -2.11 -2.82
C GLN A 62 -15.05 -2.36 -2.21
N ASN A 63 -14.53 -3.57 -2.37
CA ASN A 63 -13.18 -3.89 -1.90
C ASN A 63 -12.12 -3.02 -2.60
N TRP A 64 -12.23 -2.80 -3.92
CA TRP A 64 -11.28 -1.94 -4.64
C TRP A 64 -11.46 -0.46 -4.33
N VAL A 65 -12.67 0.01 -4.07
CA VAL A 65 -12.92 1.38 -3.57
C VAL A 65 -12.26 1.57 -2.20
N LYS A 66 -12.43 0.63 -1.27
CA LYS A 66 -11.74 0.67 0.04
C LYS A 66 -10.22 0.69 -0.12
N ASN A 67 -9.67 -0.11 -1.02
CA ASN A 67 -8.24 -0.12 -1.31
C ASN A 67 -7.75 1.21 -1.93
N GLY A 68 -8.54 1.83 -2.80
CA GLY A 68 -8.25 3.15 -3.36
C GLY A 68 -8.18 4.22 -2.28
N ARG A 69 -9.18 4.23 -1.39
CA ARG A 69 -9.22 5.14 -0.24
C ARG A 69 -8.05 4.90 0.73
N ALA A 70 -7.70 3.65 0.99
CA ALA A 70 -6.53 3.31 1.80
C ALA A 70 -5.22 3.82 1.19
N ASN A 71 -5.05 3.75 -0.13
CA ASN A 71 -3.88 4.33 -0.81
C ASN A 71 -3.84 5.86 -0.68
N TYR A 72 -4.99 6.54 -0.70
CA TYR A 72 -5.07 7.98 -0.45
C TYR A 72 -4.65 8.31 0.99
N ILE A 73 -5.21 7.63 1.99
CA ILE A 73 -4.90 7.81 3.41
C ILE A 73 -3.41 7.56 3.68
N ALA A 74 -2.83 6.53 3.03
CA ALA A 74 -1.41 6.22 3.08
C ALA A 74 -0.53 7.23 2.31
N GLY A 75 -1.10 8.27 1.72
CA GLY A 75 -0.39 9.37 1.08
C GLY A 75 0.26 9.05 -0.26
N TYR A 76 -0.27 8.09 -1.01
CA TYR A 76 0.28 7.72 -2.32
C TYR A 76 0.33 8.89 -3.29
N HIS A 77 1.38 8.95 -4.11
CA HIS A 77 1.54 9.99 -5.12
C HIS A 77 0.49 9.83 -6.23
N PRO A 78 -0.22 10.89 -6.65
CA PRO A 78 -1.28 10.80 -7.66
C PRO A 78 -0.81 10.20 -8.99
N LEU A 79 0.36 10.61 -9.51
CA LEU A 79 0.92 10.03 -10.74
C LEU A 79 1.14 8.52 -10.60
N PHE A 80 1.67 8.07 -9.46
CA PHE A 80 1.85 6.65 -9.22
C PHE A 80 0.52 5.89 -9.21
N MET A 81 -0.54 6.49 -8.67
CA MET A 81 -1.88 5.91 -8.69
C MET A 81 -2.45 5.80 -10.10
N ILE A 82 -2.25 6.80 -10.96
CA ILE A 82 -2.68 6.76 -12.37
C ILE A 82 -2.03 5.56 -13.07
N PHE A 83 -0.70 5.42 -12.98
CA PHE A 83 0.02 4.30 -13.59
C PHE A 83 -0.38 2.95 -12.99
N LYS A 84 -0.62 2.89 -11.68
CA LYS A 84 -1.10 1.70 -10.98
C LYS A 84 -2.48 1.27 -11.48
N CYS A 85 -3.39 2.22 -11.68
CA CYS A 85 -4.72 1.96 -12.24
C CYS A 85 -4.62 1.51 -13.70
N PHE A 86 -3.82 2.20 -14.51
CA PHE A 86 -3.59 1.83 -15.90
C PHE A 86 -3.09 0.39 -16.04
N LYS A 87 -2.05 0.01 -15.28
CA LYS A 87 -1.54 -1.36 -15.27
C LYS A 87 -2.61 -2.39 -14.87
N ARG A 88 -3.52 -2.03 -13.98
CA ARG A 88 -4.57 -2.93 -13.49
C ARG A 88 -5.79 -3.02 -14.39
N THR A 89 -5.95 -2.10 -15.35
CA THR A 89 -7.04 -2.12 -16.32
C THR A 89 -7.04 -3.41 -17.16
N PHE A 90 -5.84 -3.95 -17.43
CA PHE A 90 -5.64 -5.17 -18.21
C PHE A 90 -5.65 -6.46 -17.37
N GLN A 91 -5.95 -6.39 -16.07
CA GLN A 91 -6.04 -7.54 -15.16
C GLN A 91 -7.51 -7.89 -14.90
N LYS A 92 -7.82 -9.18 -14.89
CA LYS A 92 -9.19 -9.64 -14.56
C LYS A 92 -9.56 -9.35 -13.11
N PRO A 93 -10.80 -8.95 -12.79
CA PRO A 93 -11.85 -8.52 -13.72
C PRO A 93 -11.53 -7.16 -14.34
N TYR A 94 -11.49 -7.10 -15.67
CA TYR A 94 -11.09 -5.92 -16.44
C TYR A 94 -11.90 -4.68 -16.02
N PHE A 95 -11.26 -3.52 -15.99
CA PHE A 95 -11.83 -2.21 -15.65
C PHE A 95 -12.38 -2.07 -14.21
N ILE A 96 -13.03 -3.09 -13.63
CA ILE A 96 -13.64 -3.00 -12.29
C ILE A 96 -12.59 -2.70 -11.22
N VAL A 97 -11.43 -3.35 -11.30
CA VAL A 97 -10.33 -3.15 -10.37
C VAL A 97 -9.76 -1.74 -10.44
N SER A 98 -9.48 -1.29 -11.66
CA SER A 98 -8.86 0.03 -11.89
C SER A 98 -9.82 1.17 -11.57
N SER A 99 -11.07 1.07 -12.01
CA SER A 99 -12.09 2.10 -11.76
C SER A 99 -12.46 2.20 -10.27
N GLY A 100 -12.64 1.06 -9.58
CA GLY A 100 -12.88 1.06 -8.13
C GLY A 100 -11.72 1.66 -7.36
N LEU A 101 -10.48 1.29 -7.72
CA LEU A 101 -9.27 1.81 -7.09
C LEU A 101 -9.12 3.33 -7.32
N PHE A 102 -9.35 3.79 -8.55
CA PHE A 102 -9.29 5.20 -8.90
C PHE A 102 -10.38 6.02 -8.20
N TYR A 103 -11.63 5.55 -8.26
CA TYR A 103 -12.75 6.19 -7.59
C TYR A 103 -12.51 6.32 -6.08
N GLY A 104 -12.05 5.25 -5.42
CA GLY A 104 -11.72 5.27 -4.00
C GLY A 104 -10.63 6.29 -3.65
N PHE A 105 -9.61 6.40 -4.50
CA PHE A 105 -8.52 7.36 -4.31
C PHE A 105 -9.00 8.81 -4.47
N ILE A 106 -9.74 9.12 -5.52
CA ILE A 106 -10.30 10.46 -5.76
C ILE A 106 -11.32 10.83 -4.69
N SER A 107 -12.16 9.88 -4.25
CA SER A 107 -13.12 10.14 -3.18
C SER A 107 -12.45 10.58 -1.87
N GLY A 108 -11.22 10.12 -1.61
CA GLY A 108 -10.43 10.58 -0.49
C GLY A 108 -10.11 12.08 -0.54
N TYR A 109 -9.77 12.60 -1.73
CA TYR A 109 -9.55 14.04 -1.94
C TYR A 109 -10.85 14.83 -1.81
N LEU A 110 -11.92 14.38 -2.45
CA LEU A 110 -13.21 15.08 -2.44
C LEU A 110 -13.81 15.18 -1.03
N GLN A 111 -13.67 14.11 -0.24
CA GLN A 111 -14.16 14.05 1.13
C GLN A 111 -13.16 14.64 2.15
N LYS A 112 -11.99 15.13 1.69
CA LYS A 112 -10.94 15.69 2.55
C LYS A 112 -10.58 14.77 3.72
N ILE A 113 -10.53 13.46 3.47
CA ILE A 113 -10.18 12.47 4.50
C ILE A 113 -8.75 12.76 4.98
N PRO A 114 -8.48 12.78 6.30
CA PRO A 114 -7.13 13.01 6.78
C PRO A 114 -6.18 11.90 6.32
N GLN A 115 -5.02 12.30 5.81
CA GLN A 115 -3.91 11.38 5.51
C GLN A 115 -3.12 11.09 6.80
N VAL A 116 -2.26 10.09 6.74
CA VAL A 116 -1.32 9.81 7.84
C VAL A 116 -0.47 11.06 8.12
N SER A 117 -0.33 11.41 9.39
CA SER A 117 0.32 12.65 9.83
C SER A 117 1.85 12.63 9.85
N ASP A 118 2.50 11.55 9.41
CA ASP A 118 3.97 11.44 9.32
C ASP A 118 4.48 11.97 7.97
N ASP A 119 4.74 13.28 7.90
CA ASP A 119 5.20 13.94 6.67
C ASP A 119 6.51 13.37 6.11
N LYS A 120 7.44 12.95 6.97
CA LYS A 120 8.71 12.36 6.54
C LYS A 120 8.48 11.03 5.85
N LEU A 121 7.62 10.21 6.41
CA LEU A 121 7.22 8.93 5.84
C LEU A 121 6.52 9.13 4.49
N LEU A 122 5.59 10.09 4.40
CA LEU A 122 4.88 10.39 3.16
C LEU A 122 5.82 10.90 2.05
N GLN A 123 6.75 11.79 2.38
CA GLN A 123 7.75 12.26 1.43
C GLN A 123 8.65 11.13 0.94
N TYR A 124 9.11 10.28 1.85
CA TYR A 124 9.92 9.11 1.50
C TYR A 124 9.15 8.15 0.59
N LEU A 125 7.91 7.82 0.93
CA LEU A 125 7.04 6.99 0.12
C LEU A 125 6.88 7.55 -1.30
N ARG A 126 6.51 8.83 -1.43
CA ARG A 126 6.30 9.49 -2.73
C ARG A 126 7.58 9.51 -3.56
N LYS A 127 8.72 9.78 -2.95
CA LYS A 127 10.03 9.72 -3.61
C LYS A 127 10.33 8.32 -4.15
N GLN A 128 10.06 7.27 -3.38
CA GLN A 128 10.25 5.89 -3.82
C GLN A 128 9.29 5.51 -4.96
N GLN A 129 8.06 5.99 -4.92
CA GLN A 129 7.07 5.77 -5.97
C GLN A 129 7.48 6.44 -7.29
N LEU A 130 7.96 7.69 -7.24
CA LEU A 130 8.47 8.39 -8.42
C LEU A 130 9.72 7.71 -8.98
N ARG A 131 10.67 7.29 -8.14
CA ARG A 131 11.83 6.51 -8.56
C ARG A 131 11.43 5.26 -9.34
N ARG A 132 10.41 4.55 -8.83
CA ARG A 132 9.89 3.36 -9.51
C ARG A 132 9.27 3.67 -10.88
N LEU A 133 8.55 4.78 -11.00
CA LEU A 133 8.00 5.22 -12.30
C LEU A 133 9.10 5.56 -13.30
N LEU A 134 10.20 6.12 -12.83
CA LEU A 134 11.37 6.46 -13.64
C LEU A 134 12.33 5.26 -13.85
N LEU A 135 11.91 4.04 -13.51
CA LEU A 135 12.71 2.81 -13.59
C LEU A 135 14.04 2.88 -12.81
N MET A 136 14.14 3.78 -11.85
CA MET A 136 15.28 3.91 -10.96
C MET A 136 15.19 2.91 -9.81
N LYS A 137 16.33 2.61 -9.18
CA LYS A 137 16.38 1.76 -7.98
C LYS A 137 15.47 2.33 -6.88
N SER A 138 14.49 1.54 -6.48
CA SER A 138 13.51 1.86 -5.43
C SER A 138 13.44 0.71 -4.42
N ILE A 139 12.73 0.92 -3.31
CA ILE A 139 12.49 -0.13 -2.30
C ILE A 139 11.68 -1.31 -2.86
N TRP A 140 10.91 -1.11 -3.91
CA TRP A 140 10.24 -2.19 -4.64
C TRP A 140 11.12 -2.63 -5.80
N LYS A 141 11.61 -3.85 -5.71
CA LYS A 141 12.36 -4.53 -6.78
C LYS A 141 11.43 -4.88 -7.94
#